data_b2409a1f24c2daaa9acdfe58e1954c50
#
_entry.id   b2409a1f24c2daaa9acdfe58e1954c50
#
_cell.length_a   1.000
_cell.length_b   1.000
_cell.length_c   1.000
_cell.angle_alpha   90.00
_cell.angle_beta   90.00
_cell.angle_gamma   90.00
#
_symmetry.space_group_name_H-M   'P 1'
#
loop_
_entity.id
_entity.type
_entity.pdbx_description
1 polymer ?
#
loop_
_entity_poly.entity_id
_entity_poly.type
_entity_poly.pdbx_seq_one_letter_code
_entity_poly.pdbx_strand_id
1 'polypeptide(L)'
;MLKEIVDSHVHVSLLPFEGWENMALAGVKKVIGCSLFFGAKHAETLFDHFHQMLTLSMSIAAKNGIKLYVTIGIHPMGIPDDWTRVIDALPDYLKMSGVIGFGEIGLHEGNKREQEVLQEQLKIAKEYGVPVIIHTPPENRVEITEKTIEIAAKVGMEPGKIIIDHANLDIINLIESFGAVPGLTIRQDGLTPQLLLNHLERFQRGVLNSDYSNLRPNDLLSVPKTVRYLELNQAYPDIIDRIARYNAEEVFGI
;
A
#
# COMPACT_ATOMS: atom_id res chain seq x y z
N MET A 1 24.51 12.61 1.91
CA MET A 1 23.83 11.66 2.81
C MET A 1 22.76 10.99 1.98
N LEU A 2 22.61 9.68 2.05
CA LEU A 2 21.48 9.02 1.38
C LEU A 2 20.17 9.56 2.00
N LYS A 3 19.19 9.91 1.15
CA LYS A 3 17.87 10.33 1.63
C LYS A 3 17.23 9.16 2.40
N GLU A 4 16.50 9.45 3.45
CA GLU A 4 15.67 8.44 4.11
C GLU A 4 14.44 8.19 3.24
N ILE A 5 14.23 6.95 2.85
CA ILE A 5 13.15 6.53 1.94
C ILE A 5 12.15 5.69 2.71
N VAL A 6 10.87 5.91 2.42
CA VAL A 6 9.76 5.03 2.81
C VAL A 6 9.27 4.29 1.57
N ASP A 7 9.27 2.96 1.60
CA ASP A 7 8.53 2.16 0.63
C ASP A 7 7.14 1.87 1.21
N SER A 8 6.13 2.51 0.66
CA SER A 8 4.80 2.56 1.26
C SER A 8 3.90 1.35 0.94
N HIS A 9 4.40 0.36 0.19
CA HIS A 9 3.69 -0.89 -0.08
C HIS A 9 4.67 -1.99 -0.49
N VAL A 10 4.83 -3.00 0.38
CA VAL A 10 5.63 -4.21 0.12
C VAL A 10 4.91 -5.42 0.69
N HIS A 11 4.85 -6.52 -0.06
CA HIS A 11 4.33 -7.80 0.45
C HIS A 11 5.44 -8.57 1.17
N VAL A 12 5.69 -8.18 2.40
CA VAL A 12 6.87 -8.56 3.19
C VAL A 12 7.00 -10.07 3.47
N SER A 13 5.89 -10.81 3.44
CA SER A 13 5.92 -12.28 3.59
C SER A 13 6.55 -12.99 2.38
N LEU A 14 6.67 -12.30 1.26
CA LEU A 14 7.24 -12.79 0.01
C LEU A 14 8.63 -12.22 -0.27
N LEU A 15 9.15 -11.38 0.64
CA LEU A 15 10.44 -10.73 0.50
C LEU A 15 11.58 -11.71 0.86
N PRO A 16 12.57 -11.93 -0.02
CA PRO A 16 13.73 -12.75 0.31
C PRO A 16 14.61 -12.07 1.37
N PHE A 17 15.38 -12.85 2.13
CA PHE A 17 16.21 -12.32 3.21
C PHE A 17 17.17 -11.22 2.72
N GLU A 18 17.87 -11.46 1.62
CA GLU A 18 18.80 -10.50 1.01
C GLU A 18 18.10 -9.22 0.53
N GLY A 19 16.79 -9.30 0.30
CA GLY A 19 15.98 -8.15 -0.07
C GLY A 19 15.99 -7.05 0.98
N TRP A 20 15.90 -7.42 2.25
CA TRP A 20 15.94 -6.46 3.36
C TRP A 20 17.27 -5.71 3.44
N GLU A 21 18.39 -6.43 3.30
CA GLU A 21 19.72 -5.82 3.27
C GLU A 21 19.86 -4.87 2.08
N ASN A 22 19.43 -5.30 0.88
CA ASN A 22 19.50 -4.48 -0.33
C ASN A 22 18.67 -3.20 -0.19
N MET A 23 17.46 -3.27 0.37
CA MET A 23 16.63 -2.09 0.66
C MET A 23 17.33 -1.14 1.63
N ALA A 24 17.88 -1.67 2.73
CA ALA A 24 18.59 -0.89 3.74
C ALA A 24 19.82 -0.15 3.16
N LEU A 25 20.62 -0.85 2.35
CA LEU A 25 21.79 -0.29 1.66
C LEU A 25 21.40 0.78 0.64
N ALA A 26 20.23 0.63 0.00
CA ALA A 26 19.69 1.62 -0.93
C ALA A 26 19.04 2.84 -0.24
N GLY A 27 19.01 2.90 1.09
CA GLY A 27 18.49 4.05 1.85
C GLY A 27 17.05 3.93 2.32
N VAL A 28 16.38 2.77 2.11
CA VAL A 28 15.05 2.53 2.68
C VAL A 28 15.17 2.38 4.20
N LYS A 29 14.43 3.20 4.94
CA LYS A 29 14.42 3.23 6.41
C LYS A 29 13.11 2.76 7.01
N LYS A 30 12.02 2.95 6.29
CA LYS A 30 10.70 2.51 6.70
C LYS A 30 10.04 1.74 5.56
N VAL A 31 9.31 0.70 5.91
CA VAL A 31 8.52 -0.10 4.98
C VAL A 31 7.11 -0.25 5.54
N ILE A 32 6.10 -0.10 4.69
CA ILE A 32 4.73 -0.48 4.99
C ILE A 32 4.49 -1.87 4.39
N GLY A 33 4.39 -2.87 5.24
CA GLY A 33 4.08 -4.23 4.82
C GLY A 33 2.58 -4.42 4.66
N CYS A 34 2.14 -4.72 3.46
CA CYS A 34 0.73 -4.95 3.15
C CYS A 34 0.39 -6.45 3.16
N SER A 35 -0.75 -6.78 3.74
CA SER A 35 -1.25 -8.14 3.77
C SER A 35 -1.69 -8.58 2.37
N LEU A 36 -1.19 -9.73 1.93
CA LEU A 36 -1.57 -10.38 0.69
C LEU A 36 -1.51 -11.89 0.85
N PHE A 37 -2.64 -12.55 0.68
CA PHE A 37 -2.71 -14.00 0.61
C PHE A 37 -3.77 -14.42 -0.42
N PHE A 38 -3.32 -15.00 -1.53
CA PHE A 38 -4.24 -15.45 -2.58
C PHE A 38 -4.92 -16.76 -2.21
N GLY A 39 -6.23 -16.85 -2.47
CA GLY A 39 -6.98 -18.08 -2.34
C GLY A 39 -7.11 -18.61 -0.91
N ALA A 40 -7.09 -17.73 0.09
CA ALA A 40 -7.41 -18.10 1.46
C ALA A 40 -8.82 -18.73 1.51
N LYS A 41 -8.95 -19.93 2.10
CA LYS A 41 -10.24 -20.61 2.25
C LYS A 41 -10.86 -20.35 3.61
N HIS A 42 -10.03 -20.17 4.63
CA HIS A 42 -10.44 -20.01 6.02
C HIS A 42 -9.78 -18.81 6.66
N ALA A 43 -10.44 -18.21 7.64
CA ALA A 43 -9.95 -17.05 8.39
C ALA A 43 -8.59 -17.34 9.07
N GLU A 44 -8.37 -18.55 9.55
CA GLU A 44 -7.11 -18.98 10.18
C GLU A 44 -5.90 -18.74 9.28
N THR A 45 -6.05 -18.93 7.97
CA THR A 45 -4.97 -18.69 7.00
C THR A 45 -4.52 -17.23 7.04
N LEU A 46 -5.46 -16.30 7.16
CA LEU A 46 -5.13 -14.87 7.28
C LEU A 46 -4.59 -14.52 8.66
N PHE A 47 -5.09 -15.15 9.72
CA PHE A 47 -4.55 -14.95 11.07
C PHE A 47 -3.10 -15.40 11.17
N ASP A 48 -2.75 -16.57 10.63
CA ASP A 48 -1.37 -17.04 10.58
C ASP A 48 -0.49 -16.13 9.73
N HIS A 49 -1.01 -15.64 8.61
CA HIS A 49 -0.32 -14.68 7.75
C HIS A 49 -0.05 -13.36 8.49
N PHE A 50 -1.04 -12.77 9.17
CA PHE A 50 -0.85 -11.56 9.96
C PHE A 50 0.16 -11.78 11.09
N HIS A 51 0.08 -12.93 11.77
CA HIS A 51 1.04 -13.27 12.81
C HIS A 51 2.47 -13.37 12.26
N GLN A 52 2.68 -13.98 11.10
CA GLN A 52 3.99 -14.04 10.44
C GLN A 52 4.53 -12.64 10.11
N MET A 53 3.70 -11.74 9.60
CA MET A 53 4.10 -10.36 9.33
C MET A 53 4.54 -9.62 10.60
N LEU A 54 3.76 -9.76 11.68
CA LEU A 54 3.98 -9.07 12.96
C LEU A 54 5.14 -9.64 13.78
N THR A 55 5.56 -10.87 13.52
CA THR A 55 6.64 -11.52 14.27
C THR A 55 7.89 -11.67 13.43
N LEU A 56 7.88 -12.58 12.46
CA LEU A 56 9.05 -12.92 11.67
C LEU A 56 9.52 -11.75 10.79
N SER A 57 8.60 -11.16 10.00
CA SER A 57 8.98 -10.07 9.09
C SER A 57 9.47 -8.84 9.84
N MET A 58 8.81 -8.46 10.94
CA MET A 58 9.27 -7.34 11.78
C MET A 58 10.65 -7.61 12.39
N SER A 59 10.91 -8.84 12.85
CA SER A 59 12.22 -9.23 13.40
C SER A 59 13.33 -9.14 12.35
N ILE A 60 13.07 -9.60 11.13
CA ILE A 60 14.05 -9.54 10.02
C ILE A 60 14.30 -8.09 9.61
N ALA A 61 13.26 -7.29 9.45
CA ALA A 61 13.38 -5.86 9.12
C ALA A 61 14.24 -5.12 10.15
N ALA A 62 13.97 -5.32 11.44
CA ALA A 62 14.71 -4.68 12.53
C ALA A 62 16.20 -5.06 12.52
N LYS A 63 16.56 -6.32 12.23
CA LYS A 63 17.96 -6.77 12.10
C LYS A 63 18.70 -6.06 10.97
N ASN A 64 17.99 -5.61 9.94
CA ASN A 64 18.52 -4.86 8.80
C ASN A 64 18.43 -3.33 8.99
N GLY A 65 17.99 -2.85 10.16
CA GLY A 65 17.87 -1.42 10.45
C GLY A 65 16.70 -0.75 9.70
N ILE A 66 15.71 -1.52 9.28
CA ILE A 66 14.46 -1.05 8.67
C ILE A 66 13.34 -1.11 9.70
N LYS A 67 12.59 -0.02 9.83
CA LYS A 67 11.37 -0.01 10.64
C LYS A 67 10.19 -0.48 9.78
N LEU A 68 9.69 -1.67 10.08
CA LEU A 68 8.52 -2.22 9.44
C LEU A 68 7.27 -1.80 10.21
N TYR A 69 6.31 -1.24 9.49
CA TYR A 69 4.92 -1.08 9.89
C TYR A 69 4.05 -2.02 9.05
N VAL A 70 2.92 -2.43 9.59
CA VAL A 70 2.06 -3.42 8.94
C VAL A 70 0.65 -2.87 8.75
N THR A 71 0.12 -3.05 7.56
CA THR A 71 -1.31 -2.94 7.30
C THR A 71 -1.86 -4.34 7.08
N ILE A 72 -2.97 -4.65 7.73
CA ILE A 72 -3.65 -5.94 7.66
C ILE A 72 -4.98 -5.79 6.94
N GLY A 73 -5.53 -6.90 6.48
CA GLY A 73 -6.86 -6.88 5.85
C GLY A 73 -7.07 -8.05 4.91
N ILE A 74 -8.25 -8.09 4.33
CA ILE A 74 -8.65 -9.09 3.35
C ILE A 74 -8.45 -8.49 1.96
N HIS A 75 -7.45 -9.00 1.23
CA HIS A 75 -7.24 -8.65 -0.17
C HIS A 75 -8.37 -9.24 -1.04
N PRO A 76 -8.88 -8.54 -2.07
CA PRO A 76 -10.03 -9.01 -2.86
C PRO A 76 -9.80 -10.37 -3.54
N MET A 77 -8.58 -10.72 -3.88
CA MET A 77 -8.24 -12.03 -4.48
C MET A 77 -8.05 -13.16 -3.44
N GLY A 78 -8.24 -12.89 -2.15
CA GLY A 78 -8.03 -13.84 -1.07
C GLY A 78 -9.13 -13.81 0.00
N ILE A 79 -10.39 -13.59 -0.38
CA ILE A 79 -11.52 -13.54 0.56
C ILE A 79 -11.88 -14.96 1.01
N PRO A 80 -11.66 -15.33 2.29
CA PRO A 80 -12.00 -16.66 2.81
C PRO A 80 -13.53 -16.84 2.92
N ASP A 81 -13.98 -18.10 2.98
CA ASP A 81 -15.43 -18.38 3.04
C ASP A 81 -16.08 -17.84 4.32
N ASP A 82 -15.33 -17.87 5.42
CA ASP A 82 -15.70 -17.35 6.74
C ASP A 82 -15.11 -15.95 7.02
N TRP A 83 -15.04 -15.10 6.01
CA TRP A 83 -14.42 -13.76 6.04
C TRP A 83 -14.95 -12.85 7.17
N THR A 84 -16.18 -13.04 7.62
CA THR A 84 -16.76 -12.27 8.74
C THR A 84 -15.96 -12.44 10.02
N ARG A 85 -15.36 -13.62 10.27
CA ARG A 85 -14.48 -13.86 11.41
C ARG A 85 -13.20 -13.01 11.35
N VAL A 86 -12.71 -12.76 10.14
CA VAL A 86 -11.56 -11.85 9.97
C VAL A 86 -11.97 -10.42 10.30
N ILE A 87 -13.13 -9.98 9.80
CA ILE A 87 -13.68 -8.64 10.11
C ILE A 87 -13.82 -8.44 11.62
N ASP A 88 -14.41 -9.43 12.30
CA ASP A 88 -14.62 -9.36 13.76
C ASP A 88 -13.30 -9.26 14.54
N ALA A 89 -12.20 -9.81 14.01
CA ALA A 89 -10.88 -9.80 14.64
C ALA A 89 -10.05 -8.53 14.34
N LEU A 90 -10.34 -7.80 13.25
CA LEU A 90 -9.54 -6.63 12.84
C LEU A 90 -9.36 -5.57 13.94
N PRO A 91 -10.37 -5.24 14.78
CA PRO A 91 -10.20 -4.30 15.89
C PRO A 91 -9.14 -4.72 16.91
N ASP A 92 -8.96 -6.00 17.15
CA ASP A 92 -7.95 -6.49 18.09
C ASP A 92 -6.55 -6.43 17.49
N TYR A 93 -6.43 -6.69 16.19
CA TYR A 93 -5.16 -6.49 15.48
C TYR A 93 -4.71 -5.03 15.47
N LEU A 94 -5.61 -4.05 15.35
CA LEU A 94 -5.26 -2.62 15.41
C LEU A 94 -4.63 -2.19 16.73
N LYS A 95 -4.83 -2.96 17.81
CA LYS A 95 -4.20 -2.71 19.12
C LYS A 95 -2.77 -3.25 19.21
N MET A 96 -2.37 -4.08 18.25
CA MET A 96 -1.03 -4.68 18.24
C MET A 96 0.02 -3.68 17.77
N SER A 97 1.17 -3.69 18.44
CA SER A 97 2.29 -2.81 18.06
C SER A 97 2.75 -3.06 16.63
N GLY A 98 2.86 -1.98 15.85
CA GLY A 98 3.29 -2.02 14.45
C GLY A 98 2.16 -2.13 13.43
N VAL A 99 0.93 -2.43 13.84
CA VAL A 99 -0.25 -2.32 12.95
C VAL A 99 -0.68 -0.87 12.89
N ILE A 100 -0.75 -0.31 11.68
CA ILE A 100 -1.02 1.12 11.47
C ILE A 100 -2.26 1.40 10.62
N GLY A 101 -2.91 0.38 10.09
CA GLY A 101 -4.09 0.54 9.24
C GLY A 101 -4.47 -0.74 8.51
N PHE A 102 -5.32 -0.60 7.51
CA PHE A 102 -5.71 -1.74 6.69
C PHE A 102 -5.13 -1.66 5.27
N GLY A 103 -4.64 -2.80 4.78
CA GLY A 103 -4.09 -2.93 3.44
C GLY A 103 -3.33 -4.27 3.25
N GLU A 104 -3.36 -4.79 2.06
CA GLU A 104 -4.05 -4.30 0.89
C GLU A 104 -5.50 -4.78 0.88
N ILE A 105 -6.47 -3.88 0.81
CA ILE A 105 -7.90 -4.17 0.69
C ILE A 105 -8.42 -3.61 -0.63
N GLY A 106 -9.66 -3.88 -1.03
CA GLY A 106 -10.17 -3.23 -2.25
C GLY A 106 -11.10 -4.09 -3.08
N LEU A 107 -11.14 -3.78 -4.37
CA LEU A 107 -11.90 -4.50 -5.39
C LEU A 107 -10.95 -4.97 -6.50
N HIS A 108 -11.17 -6.19 -7.01
CA HIS A 108 -10.47 -6.73 -8.18
C HIS A 108 -11.41 -6.90 -9.36
N GLU A 109 -12.47 -7.66 -9.20
CA GLU A 109 -13.56 -7.82 -10.19
C GLU A 109 -14.73 -6.86 -9.96
N GLY A 110 -14.81 -6.27 -8.77
CA GLY A 110 -15.91 -5.40 -8.36
C GLY A 110 -17.23 -6.15 -8.13
N ASN A 111 -17.17 -7.45 -7.85
CA ASN A 111 -18.33 -8.26 -7.56
C ASN A 111 -18.94 -7.95 -6.18
N LYS A 112 -20.13 -8.45 -5.91
CA LYS A 112 -20.88 -8.13 -4.70
C LYS A 112 -20.14 -8.52 -3.42
N ARG A 113 -19.46 -9.70 -3.41
CA ARG A 113 -18.70 -10.17 -2.23
C ARG A 113 -17.54 -9.25 -1.92
N GLU A 114 -16.76 -8.84 -2.91
CA GLU A 114 -15.67 -7.88 -2.73
C GLU A 114 -16.17 -6.53 -2.18
N GLN A 115 -17.32 -6.04 -2.71
CA GLN A 115 -17.91 -4.78 -2.25
C GLN A 115 -18.34 -4.86 -0.78
N GLU A 116 -18.97 -5.96 -0.37
CA GLU A 116 -19.38 -6.19 1.03
C GLU A 116 -18.15 -6.22 1.95
N VAL A 117 -17.11 -6.98 1.59
CA VAL A 117 -15.88 -7.10 2.37
C VAL A 117 -15.15 -5.76 2.48
N LEU A 118 -15.03 -5.03 1.35
CA LEU A 118 -14.42 -3.69 1.36
C LEU A 118 -15.20 -2.73 2.27
N GLN A 119 -16.52 -2.71 2.14
CA GLN A 119 -17.37 -1.83 2.94
C GLN A 119 -17.21 -2.07 4.44
N GLU A 120 -17.16 -3.34 4.88
CA GLU A 120 -16.99 -3.65 6.32
C GLU A 120 -15.60 -3.23 6.83
N GLN A 121 -14.54 -3.48 6.05
CA GLN A 121 -13.20 -3.02 6.41
C GLN A 121 -13.10 -1.49 6.50
N LEU A 122 -13.72 -0.76 5.56
CA LEU A 122 -13.76 0.72 5.60
C LEU A 122 -14.54 1.26 6.79
N LYS A 123 -15.63 0.59 7.23
CA LYS A 123 -16.36 0.99 8.44
C LYS A 123 -15.48 0.93 9.68
N ILE A 124 -14.72 -0.15 9.85
CA ILE A 124 -13.79 -0.29 10.97
C ILE A 124 -12.66 0.74 10.86
N ALA A 125 -12.08 0.91 9.67
CA ALA A 125 -11.02 1.91 9.46
C ALA A 125 -11.49 3.32 9.84
N LYS A 126 -12.72 3.69 9.47
CA LYS A 126 -13.34 4.96 9.85
C LYS A 126 -13.53 5.07 11.36
N GLU A 127 -14.06 4.04 12.01
CA GLU A 127 -14.32 4.02 13.45
C GLU A 127 -13.03 4.22 14.26
N TYR A 128 -11.95 3.54 13.85
CA TYR A 128 -10.65 3.63 14.52
C TYR A 128 -9.78 4.77 14.00
N GLY A 129 -10.21 5.49 12.97
CA GLY A 129 -9.49 6.62 12.39
C GLY A 129 -8.15 6.24 11.76
N VAL A 130 -8.01 5.02 11.27
CA VAL A 130 -6.77 4.51 10.66
C VAL A 130 -6.76 4.62 9.14
N PRO A 131 -5.58 4.76 8.50
CA PRO A 131 -5.47 4.81 7.04
C PRO A 131 -5.72 3.44 6.40
N VAL A 132 -6.03 3.48 5.09
CA VAL A 132 -6.23 2.29 4.27
C VAL A 132 -5.44 2.37 2.97
N ILE A 133 -4.89 1.23 2.52
CA ILE A 133 -4.29 1.06 1.20
C ILE A 133 -5.25 0.21 0.37
N ILE A 134 -5.71 0.77 -0.73
CA ILE A 134 -6.74 0.16 -1.57
C ILE A 134 -6.15 -0.27 -2.91
N HIS A 135 -6.27 -1.57 -3.19
CA HIS A 135 -5.96 -2.18 -4.47
C HIS A 135 -6.80 -1.62 -5.62
N THR A 136 -6.17 -1.39 -6.77
CA THR A 136 -6.85 -1.19 -8.05
C THR A 136 -6.34 -2.20 -9.09
N PRO A 137 -7.25 -2.91 -9.79
CA PRO A 137 -6.84 -3.93 -10.75
C PRO A 137 -6.26 -3.31 -12.03
N PRO A 138 -5.51 -4.08 -12.82
CA PRO A 138 -5.01 -3.63 -14.13
C PRO A 138 -6.14 -3.48 -15.16
N GLU A 139 -7.18 -4.32 -15.08
CA GLU A 139 -8.33 -4.32 -15.98
C GLU A 139 -9.49 -3.52 -15.39
N ASN A 140 -10.29 -2.88 -16.24
CA ASN A 140 -11.44 -2.05 -15.85
C ASN A 140 -11.13 -1.03 -14.74
N ARG A 141 -9.88 -0.57 -14.68
CA ARG A 141 -9.33 0.24 -13.58
C ARG A 141 -10.17 1.46 -13.26
N VAL A 142 -10.60 2.22 -14.27
CA VAL A 142 -11.41 3.43 -14.08
C VAL A 142 -12.74 3.08 -13.40
N GLU A 143 -13.50 2.12 -13.94
CA GLU A 143 -14.79 1.69 -13.39
C GLU A 143 -14.64 1.18 -11.94
N ILE A 144 -13.62 0.34 -11.68
CA ILE A 144 -13.36 -0.21 -10.34
C ILE A 144 -12.94 0.88 -9.36
N THR A 145 -12.16 1.86 -9.81
CA THR A 145 -11.79 3.01 -8.97
C THR A 145 -13.01 3.87 -8.63
N GLU A 146 -13.88 4.17 -9.60
CA GLU A 146 -15.13 4.89 -9.36
C GLU A 146 -16.00 4.17 -8.32
N LYS A 147 -16.19 2.86 -8.49
CA LYS A 147 -16.96 2.02 -7.56
C LYS A 147 -16.35 2.01 -6.15
N THR A 148 -15.03 1.96 -6.06
CA THR A 148 -14.29 2.03 -4.80
C THR A 148 -14.53 3.37 -4.09
N ILE A 149 -14.43 4.48 -4.83
CA ILE A 149 -14.69 5.83 -4.33
C ILE A 149 -16.15 5.97 -3.86
N GLU A 150 -17.11 5.45 -4.61
CA GLU A 150 -18.52 5.46 -4.22
C GLU A 150 -18.75 4.73 -2.89
N ILE A 151 -18.14 3.55 -2.69
CA ILE A 151 -18.25 2.79 -1.44
C ILE A 151 -17.60 3.58 -0.30
N ALA A 152 -16.39 4.13 -0.49
CA ALA A 152 -15.68 4.91 0.51
C ALA A 152 -16.47 6.18 0.92
N ALA A 153 -17.02 6.89 -0.05
CA ALA A 153 -17.87 8.06 0.16
C ALA A 153 -19.15 7.70 0.94
N LYS A 154 -19.80 6.59 0.57
CA LYS A 154 -21.01 6.08 1.24
C LYS A 154 -20.75 5.70 2.71
N VAL A 155 -19.59 5.10 2.99
CA VAL A 155 -19.14 4.82 4.36
C VAL A 155 -18.81 6.12 5.09
N GLY A 156 -18.42 7.18 4.38
CA GLY A 156 -17.97 8.45 4.92
C GLY A 156 -16.56 8.36 5.52
N MET A 157 -15.69 7.60 4.86
CA MET A 157 -14.27 7.55 5.18
C MET A 157 -13.62 8.89 4.85
N GLU A 158 -12.69 9.35 5.68
CA GLU A 158 -11.90 10.56 5.43
C GLU A 158 -10.99 10.34 4.21
N PRO A 159 -11.15 11.12 3.11
CA PRO A 159 -10.40 10.86 1.89
C PRO A 159 -8.88 10.91 2.05
N GLY A 160 -8.37 11.83 2.89
CA GLY A 160 -6.94 11.96 3.17
C GLY A 160 -6.30 10.75 3.87
N LYS A 161 -7.11 9.81 4.38
CA LYS A 161 -6.66 8.53 4.95
C LYS A 161 -6.80 7.35 4.00
N ILE A 162 -7.20 7.60 2.76
CA ILE A 162 -7.35 6.56 1.73
C ILE A 162 -6.20 6.69 0.74
N ILE A 163 -5.35 5.66 0.66
CA ILE A 163 -4.38 5.50 -0.41
C ILE A 163 -5.01 4.62 -1.48
N ILE A 164 -5.27 5.16 -2.68
CA ILE A 164 -5.69 4.37 -3.84
C ILE A 164 -4.44 4.00 -4.61
N ASP A 165 -4.08 2.72 -4.55
CA ASP A 165 -2.82 2.24 -5.08
C ASP A 165 -2.86 1.96 -6.59
N HIS A 166 -1.68 1.76 -7.17
CA HIS A 166 -1.46 1.60 -8.61
C HIS A 166 -1.98 2.78 -9.44
N ALA A 167 -1.90 4.00 -8.88
CA ALA A 167 -2.32 5.23 -9.56
C ALA A 167 -1.55 5.43 -10.87
N ASN A 168 -2.28 5.80 -11.92
CA ASN A 168 -1.76 6.13 -13.25
C ASN A 168 -2.49 7.35 -13.82
N LEU A 169 -2.17 7.72 -15.07
CA LEU A 169 -2.78 8.90 -15.70
C LEU A 169 -4.30 8.77 -15.94
N ASP A 170 -4.84 7.55 -16.00
CA ASP A 170 -6.25 7.33 -16.24
C ASP A 170 -7.11 7.62 -15.01
N ILE A 171 -6.59 7.33 -13.80
CA ILE A 171 -7.34 7.43 -12.54
C ILE A 171 -6.89 8.55 -11.61
N ILE A 172 -5.76 9.21 -11.89
CA ILE A 172 -5.23 10.26 -11.00
C ILE A 172 -6.24 11.38 -10.74
N ASN A 173 -7.01 11.80 -11.76
CA ASN A 173 -8.01 12.84 -11.61
C ASN A 173 -9.17 12.40 -10.69
N LEU A 174 -9.58 11.13 -10.74
CA LEU A 174 -10.60 10.58 -9.86
C LEU A 174 -10.13 10.60 -8.40
N ILE A 175 -8.88 10.15 -8.17
CA ILE A 175 -8.26 10.09 -6.84
C ILE A 175 -8.16 11.50 -6.24
N GLU A 176 -7.63 12.46 -7.00
CA GLU A 176 -7.46 13.85 -6.55
C GLU A 176 -8.80 14.56 -6.32
N SER A 177 -9.78 14.37 -7.22
CA SER A 177 -11.11 14.97 -7.07
C SER A 177 -11.85 14.46 -5.84
N PHE A 178 -11.63 13.23 -5.45
CA PHE A 178 -12.14 12.65 -4.22
C PHE A 178 -11.36 13.14 -2.99
N GLY A 179 -10.12 13.57 -3.15
CA GLY A 179 -9.22 14.00 -2.08
C GLY A 179 -8.38 12.88 -1.47
N ALA A 180 -8.39 11.69 -2.08
CA ALA A 180 -7.56 10.57 -1.66
C ALA A 180 -6.09 10.75 -2.05
N VAL A 181 -5.22 9.90 -1.50
CA VAL A 181 -3.78 9.91 -1.73
C VAL A 181 -3.43 8.91 -2.83
N PRO A 182 -2.73 9.31 -3.90
CA PRO A 182 -2.29 8.37 -4.93
C PRO A 182 -1.18 7.45 -4.43
N GLY A 183 -1.35 6.13 -4.52
CA GLY A 183 -0.28 5.15 -4.35
C GLY A 183 0.50 4.99 -5.66
N LEU A 184 1.76 5.37 -5.64
CA LEU A 184 2.62 5.47 -6.83
C LEU A 184 3.46 4.20 -6.98
N THR A 185 2.85 3.14 -7.48
CA THR A 185 3.52 1.86 -7.71
C THR A 185 4.45 1.93 -8.92
N ILE A 186 5.75 1.82 -8.67
CA ILE A 186 6.75 1.92 -9.74
C ILE A 186 6.97 0.56 -10.41
N ARG A 187 6.52 0.45 -11.66
CA ARG A 187 6.64 -0.77 -12.47
C ARG A 187 6.83 -0.46 -13.95
N GLN A 188 7.39 -1.41 -14.70
CA GLN A 188 7.59 -1.26 -16.14
C GLN A 188 6.27 -1.26 -16.94
N ASP A 189 5.26 -2.00 -16.46
CA ASP A 189 3.93 -2.10 -17.05
C ASP A 189 2.92 -1.10 -16.49
N GLY A 190 3.39 -0.10 -15.74
CA GLY A 190 2.57 0.91 -15.08
C GLY A 190 3.26 2.28 -15.02
N LEU A 191 3.37 2.84 -13.81
CA LEU A 191 4.07 4.11 -13.60
C LEU A 191 5.58 3.88 -13.60
N THR A 192 6.25 4.29 -14.69
CA THR A 192 7.71 4.25 -14.78
C THR A 192 8.34 5.52 -14.19
N PRO A 193 9.64 5.50 -13.78
CA PRO A 193 10.34 6.71 -13.34
C PRO A 193 10.30 7.85 -14.36
N GLN A 194 10.36 7.53 -15.67
CA GLN A 194 10.25 8.53 -16.73
C GLN A 194 8.86 9.14 -16.82
N LEU A 195 7.81 8.30 -16.72
CA LEU A 195 6.42 8.77 -16.75
C LEU A 195 6.12 9.64 -15.52
N LEU A 196 6.61 9.23 -14.36
CA LEU A 196 6.51 10.01 -13.13
C LEU A 196 7.19 11.39 -13.28
N LEU A 197 8.43 11.43 -13.81
CA LEU A 197 9.16 12.68 -14.06
C LEU A 197 8.36 13.63 -14.98
N ASN A 198 7.83 13.10 -16.07
CA ASN A 198 7.09 13.88 -17.06
C ASN A 198 5.78 14.51 -16.50
N HIS A 199 5.26 13.95 -15.41
CA HIS A 199 3.99 14.36 -14.79
C HIS A 199 4.12 14.61 -13.28
N LEU A 200 5.31 14.95 -12.81
CA LEU A 200 5.67 14.98 -11.39
C LEU A 200 4.73 15.86 -10.54
N GLU A 201 4.32 17.00 -11.06
CA GLU A 201 3.41 17.92 -10.36
C GLU A 201 2.03 17.31 -10.09
N ARG A 202 1.56 16.43 -10.99
CA ARG A 202 0.29 15.71 -10.81
C ARG A 202 0.38 14.61 -9.75
N PHE A 203 1.57 14.07 -9.51
CA PHE A 203 1.79 12.98 -8.56
C PHE A 203 2.39 13.44 -7.22
N GLN A 204 2.59 14.75 -7.02
CA GLN A 204 3.29 15.30 -5.86
C GLN A 204 2.63 15.00 -4.49
N ARG A 205 1.34 14.66 -4.46
CA ARG A 205 0.61 14.25 -3.26
C ARG A 205 0.67 12.74 -3.00
N GLY A 206 1.25 11.98 -3.91
CA GLY A 206 1.29 10.53 -3.83
C GLY A 206 2.38 10.00 -2.92
N VAL A 207 2.33 8.69 -2.68
CA VAL A 207 3.29 7.93 -1.89
C VAL A 207 3.95 6.87 -2.77
N LEU A 208 5.29 6.89 -2.87
CA LEU A 208 6.03 5.92 -3.69
C LEU A 208 6.02 4.54 -3.05
N ASN A 209 5.85 3.52 -3.90
CA ASN A 209 5.96 2.13 -3.48
C ASN A 209 6.47 1.21 -4.58
N SER A 210 6.97 0.04 -4.18
CA SER A 210 7.44 -1.00 -5.09
C SER A 210 6.37 -2.03 -5.42
N ASP A 211 5.39 -2.21 -4.56
CA ASP A 211 4.43 -3.33 -4.61
C ASP A 211 5.16 -4.67 -4.83
N TYR A 212 6.34 -4.80 -4.19
CA TYR A 212 7.14 -5.99 -4.37
C TYR A 212 6.48 -7.21 -3.74
N SER A 213 6.28 -8.25 -4.54
CA SER A 213 5.60 -9.47 -4.12
C SER A 213 6.31 -10.76 -4.51
N ASN A 214 7.36 -10.70 -5.31
CA ASN A 214 8.05 -11.88 -5.90
C ASN A 214 7.09 -12.84 -6.65
N LEU A 215 5.87 -12.40 -6.96
CA LEU A 215 4.86 -13.18 -7.70
C LEU A 215 4.86 -12.86 -9.20
N ARG A 216 5.54 -11.80 -9.57
CA ARG A 216 5.73 -11.32 -10.95
C ARG A 216 7.08 -10.60 -11.05
N PRO A 217 7.62 -10.41 -12.26
CA PRO A 217 8.81 -9.59 -12.44
C PRO A 217 8.56 -8.17 -11.96
N ASN A 218 9.11 -7.81 -10.82
CA ASN A 218 9.16 -6.44 -10.31
C ASN A 218 10.49 -6.19 -9.59
N ASP A 219 10.83 -4.93 -9.43
CA ASP A 219 12.12 -4.52 -8.87
C ASP A 219 11.94 -4.04 -7.43
N LEU A 220 12.49 -4.81 -6.50
CA LEU A 220 12.50 -4.47 -5.08
C LEU A 220 13.09 -3.08 -4.80
N LEU A 221 14.03 -2.64 -5.62
CA LEU A 221 14.69 -1.34 -5.48
C LEU A 221 14.07 -0.27 -6.40
N SER A 222 12.87 -0.49 -6.91
CA SER A 222 12.21 0.46 -7.81
C SER A 222 12.05 1.85 -7.17
N VAL A 223 11.71 1.92 -5.88
CA VAL A 223 11.56 3.20 -5.15
C VAL A 223 12.90 3.95 -5.04
N PRO A 224 13.98 3.41 -4.45
CA PRO A 224 15.25 4.12 -4.38
C PRO A 224 15.87 4.41 -5.76
N LYS A 225 15.71 3.53 -6.74
CA LYS A 225 16.11 3.80 -8.12
C LYS A 225 15.36 4.97 -8.74
N THR A 226 14.06 5.07 -8.47
CA THR A 226 13.22 6.18 -8.93
C THR A 226 13.65 7.50 -8.29
N VAL A 227 13.87 7.52 -6.99
CA VAL A 227 14.40 8.70 -6.29
C VAL A 227 15.70 9.15 -6.94
N ARG A 228 16.63 8.22 -7.17
CA ARG A 228 17.91 8.53 -7.82
C ARG A 228 17.74 9.02 -9.25
N TYR A 229 16.82 8.41 -10.00
CA TYR A 229 16.50 8.84 -11.37
C TYR A 229 15.98 10.28 -11.42
N LEU A 230 15.05 10.63 -10.53
CA LEU A 230 14.50 11.98 -10.43
C LEU A 230 15.59 13.01 -10.05
N GLU A 231 16.48 12.69 -9.11
CA GLU A 231 17.62 13.54 -8.74
C GLU A 231 18.57 13.80 -9.93
N LEU A 232 18.93 12.74 -10.67
CA LEU A 232 19.82 12.85 -11.83
C LEU A 232 19.21 13.69 -12.95
N ASN A 233 17.89 13.73 -13.06
CA ASN A 233 17.16 14.55 -14.02
C ASN A 233 16.72 15.89 -13.44
N GLN A 234 17.30 16.32 -12.31
CA GLN A 234 17.13 17.65 -11.70
C GLN A 234 15.66 17.98 -11.39
N ALA A 235 14.86 16.97 -11.04
CA ALA A 235 13.51 17.17 -10.55
C ALA A 235 13.53 17.96 -9.23
N TYR A 236 12.43 18.63 -8.90
CA TYR A 236 12.31 19.46 -7.70
C TYR A 236 12.54 18.63 -6.42
N PRO A 237 13.60 18.97 -5.63
CA PRO A 237 13.97 18.18 -4.44
C PRO A 237 12.83 18.03 -3.42
N ASP A 238 12.04 19.10 -3.23
CA ASP A 238 10.91 19.11 -2.28
C ASP A 238 9.81 18.12 -2.69
N ILE A 239 9.55 17.96 -4.00
CA ILE A 239 8.58 16.99 -4.49
C ILE A 239 9.12 15.57 -4.32
N ILE A 240 10.42 15.35 -4.61
CA ILE A 240 11.06 14.04 -4.40
C ILE A 240 10.94 13.64 -2.92
N ASP A 241 11.28 14.53 -1.98
CA ASP A 241 11.22 14.26 -0.55
C ASP A 241 9.78 13.99 -0.07
N ARG A 242 8.80 14.72 -0.62
CA ARG A 242 7.38 14.46 -0.33
C ARG A 242 6.95 13.06 -0.74
N ILE A 243 7.11 12.70 -2.01
CA ILE A 243 6.61 11.41 -2.54
C ILE A 243 7.40 10.21 -2.01
N ALA A 244 8.70 10.38 -1.72
CA ALA A 244 9.56 9.31 -1.23
C ALA A 244 9.52 9.13 0.30
N ARG A 245 8.95 10.10 1.05
CA ARG A 245 8.97 10.04 2.49
C ARG A 245 7.79 10.76 3.15
N TYR A 246 7.73 12.10 3.05
CA TYR A 246 6.89 12.90 3.94
C TYR A 246 5.39 12.62 3.78
N ASN A 247 4.91 12.40 2.55
CA ASN A 247 3.51 12.08 2.34
C ASN A 247 3.12 10.75 3.02
N ALA A 248 4.01 9.74 2.98
CA ALA A 248 3.78 8.48 3.67
C ALA A 248 3.83 8.66 5.20
N GLU A 249 4.81 9.42 5.71
CA GLU A 249 4.88 9.72 7.15
C GLU A 249 3.63 10.44 7.65
N GLU A 250 3.12 11.40 6.88
CA GLU A 250 1.91 12.16 7.22
C GLU A 250 0.66 11.28 7.22
N VAL A 251 0.42 10.53 6.15
CA VAL A 251 -0.82 9.75 6.00
C VAL A 251 -0.90 8.60 7.00
N PHE A 252 0.25 7.98 7.31
CA PHE A 252 0.31 6.86 8.25
C PHE A 252 0.58 7.28 9.71
N GLY A 253 0.98 8.52 9.96
CA GLY A 253 1.31 9.02 11.30
C GLY A 253 2.57 8.38 11.90
N ILE A 254 3.65 8.16 11.10
CA ILE A 254 4.85 7.38 11.47
C ILE A 254 6.14 8.19 11.48
#